data_feae38baa37f0062fb28d1d67140f7d7
#
_entry.id   feae38baa37f0062fb28d1d67140f7d7
#
_cell.length_a   1.000
_cell.length_b   1.000
_cell.length_c   1.000
_cell.angle_alpha   90.00
_cell.angle_beta   90.00
_cell.angle_gamma   90.00
#
_symmetry.space_group_name_H-M   'P 1'
#
loop_
_entity.id
_entity.type
_entity.pdbx_description
1 polymer ?
#
loop_
_entity_poly.entity_id
_entity_poly.type
_entity_poly.pdbx_seq_one_letter_code
_entity_poly.pdbx_strand_id
1 'polypeptide(L)'
;VRALILNGALDDDPTLSAVEKELQSALAGRGWEVECIRLRDRTIAYCKGCFGCWVRTPGVCPTRDDAAAVTRSFVRSDLAVFVTPVSFGGYSSELKKALDRSAGIVLPFFARIDGQVHHQPRYSRYPALLAIGVVDRPDKTEQRVFRTLVGRNAMNFHAPAHDVAFVR
;
A
#
# COMPACT_ATOMS: atom_id res chain seq x y z
N VAL A 1 11.80 0.06 -15.12
CA VAL A 1 10.48 -0.09 -14.49
C VAL A 1 10.69 -0.63 -13.09
N ARG A 2 10.04 -0.01 -12.07
CA ARG A 2 10.23 -0.32 -10.66
C ARG A 2 8.99 -0.90 -10.03
N ALA A 3 9.13 -1.98 -9.29
CA ALA A 3 8.09 -2.56 -8.46
C ALA A 3 8.47 -2.47 -6.98
N LEU A 4 7.51 -2.08 -6.15
CA LEU A 4 7.61 -2.14 -4.70
C LEU A 4 6.68 -3.24 -4.18
N ILE A 5 7.21 -4.16 -3.42
CA ILE A 5 6.41 -5.15 -2.68
C ILE A 5 6.41 -4.74 -1.20
N LEU A 6 5.23 -4.43 -0.66
CA LEU A 6 5.02 -4.19 0.76
C LEU A 6 4.43 -5.45 1.38
N ASN A 7 5.25 -6.14 2.18
CA ASN A 7 4.82 -7.33 2.90
C ASN A 7 4.30 -6.92 4.28
N GLY A 8 2.99 -7.13 4.50
CA GLY A 8 2.27 -6.84 5.72
C GLY A 8 2.14 -8.03 6.68
N ALA A 9 3.01 -9.05 6.59
CA ALA A 9 3.05 -10.14 7.55
C ALA A 9 3.25 -9.62 8.98
N LEU A 10 2.54 -10.20 9.94
CA LEU A 10 2.68 -9.87 11.37
C LEU A 10 3.81 -10.66 12.02
N ASP A 11 4.07 -11.86 11.51
CA ASP A 11 5.06 -12.82 11.98
C ASP A 11 5.74 -13.54 10.80
N ASP A 12 6.41 -14.65 11.06
CA ASP A 12 7.05 -15.51 10.05
C ASP A 12 6.03 -16.44 9.35
N ASP A 13 5.08 -15.85 8.65
CA ASP A 13 4.11 -16.58 7.83
C ASP A 13 4.78 -17.15 6.57
N PRO A 14 4.81 -18.49 6.42
CA PRO A 14 5.45 -19.12 5.26
C PRO A 14 4.71 -18.84 3.95
N THR A 15 3.38 -18.66 3.97
CA THR A 15 2.60 -18.37 2.77
C THR A 15 2.90 -16.96 2.25
N LEU A 16 2.90 -15.96 3.12
CA LEU A 16 3.27 -14.59 2.72
C LEU A 16 4.72 -14.52 2.23
N SER A 17 5.62 -15.27 2.88
CA SER A 17 7.02 -15.34 2.46
C SER A 17 7.20 -16.02 1.10
N ALA A 18 6.44 -17.07 0.81
CA ALA A 18 6.45 -17.73 -0.49
C ALA A 18 5.91 -16.81 -1.60
N VAL A 19 4.78 -16.15 -1.35
CA VAL A 19 4.18 -15.17 -2.28
C VAL A 19 5.16 -14.02 -2.57
N GLU A 20 5.82 -13.47 -1.55
CA GLU A 20 6.83 -12.41 -1.73
C GLU A 20 7.96 -12.87 -2.65
N LYS A 21 8.53 -14.06 -2.40
CA LYS A 21 9.63 -14.61 -3.20
C LYS A 21 9.21 -14.89 -4.65
N GLU A 22 8.05 -15.45 -4.86
CA GLU A 22 7.54 -15.75 -6.19
C GLU A 22 7.29 -14.48 -7.00
N LEU A 23 6.67 -13.47 -6.39
CA LEU A 23 6.47 -12.16 -7.01
C LEU A 23 7.78 -11.49 -7.37
N GLN A 24 8.75 -11.51 -6.44
CA GLN A 24 10.07 -10.94 -6.68
C GLN A 24 10.76 -11.62 -7.87
N SER A 25 10.74 -12.95 -7.92
CA SER A 25 11.34 -13.72 -9.00
C SER A 25 10.63 -13.48 -10.33
N ALA A 26 9.30 -13.46 -10.34
CA ALA A 26 8.50 -13.26 -11.54
C ALA A 26 8.67 -11.86 -12.14
N LEU A 27 8.76 -10.83 -11.30
CA LEU A 27 8.98 -9.45 -11.74
C LEU A 27 10.43 -9.23 -12.20
N ALA A 28 11.40 -9.71 -11.43
CA ALA A 28 12.82 -9.62 -11.79
C ALA A 28 13.12 -10.37 -13.12
N GLY A 29 12.52 -11.55 -13.33
CA GLY A 29 12.61 -12.31 -14.57
C GLY A 29 12.03 -11.58 -15.80
N ARG A 30 11.21 -10.53 -15.59
CA ARG A 30 10.70 -9.63 -16.63
C ARG A 30 11.47 -8.32 -16.73
N GLY A 31 12.62 -8.22 -16.06
CA GLY A 31 13.49 -7.05 -16.12
C GLY A 31 13.05 -5.88 -15.21
N TRP A 32 12.20 -6.12 -14.21
CA TRP A 32 11.81 -5.09 -13.26
C TRP A 32 12.86 -4.97 -12.14
N GLU A 33 13.16 -3.76 -11.74
CA GLU A 33 13.85 -3.46 -10.47
C GLU A 33 12.84 -3.65 -9.33
N VAL A 34 13.07 -4.62 -8.45
CA VAL A 34 12.13 -4.99 -7.39
C VAL A 34 12.69 -4.66 -6.02
N GLU A 35 12.00 -3.79 -5.31
CA GLU A 35 12.23 -3.52 -3.89
C GLU A 35 11.20 -4.27 -3.05
N CYS A 36 11.65 -5.06 -2.07
CA CYS A 36 10.78 -5.72 -1.09
C CYS A 36 10.98 -5.10 0.28
N ILE A 37 9.89 -4.68 0.92
CA ILE A 37 9.90 -4.13 2.28
C ILE A 37 8.97 -4.98 3.15
N ARG A 38 9.55 -5.69 4.11
CA ARG A 38 8.79 -6.33 5.19
C ARG A 38 8.49 -5.28 6.25
N LEU A 39 7.23 -4.94 6.39
CA LEU A 39 6.83 -3.80 7.23
C LEU A 39 7.03 -4.07 8.72
N ARG A 40 6.93 -5.32 9.17
CA ARG A 40 7.23 -5.72 10.56
C ARG A 40 8.69 -5.45 10.97
N ASP A 41 9.61 -5.44 10.01
CA ASP A 41 11.04 -5.17 10.26
C ASP A 41 11.34 -3.65 10.24
N ARG A 42 10.30 -2.81 10.19
CA ARG A 42 10.39 -1.35 10.14
C ARG A 42 9.77 -0.71 11.37
N THR A 43 10.41 0.30 11.87
CA THR A 43 9.84 1.12 12.93
C THR A 43 8.90 2.14 12.34
N ILE A 44 7.59 1.85 12.36
CA ILE A 44 6.55 2.74 11.84
C ILE A 44 5.54 3.02 12.97
N ALA A 45 5.50 4.25 13.47
CA ALA A 45 4.52 4.68 14.45
C ALA A 45 3.14 4.90 13.82
N TYR A 46 2.08 4.78 14.60
CA TYR A 46 0.73 5.11 14.14
C TYR A 46 0.60 6.57 13.71
N CYS A 47 -0.26 6.82 12.73
CA CYS A 47 -0.61 8.17 12.33
C CYS A 47 -1.38 8.86 13.46
N LYS A 48 -0.91 10.06 13.89
CA LYS A 48 -1.54 10.86 14.95
C LYS A 48 -2.65 11.78 14.44
N GLY A 49 -2.94 11.79 13.15
CA GLY A 49 -3.93 12.68 12.54
C GLY A 49 -3.59 14.18 12.71
N CYS A 50 -2.32 14.54 12.88
CA CYS A 50 -1.91 15.92 13.18
C CYS A 50 -1.86 16.85 11.95
N PHE A 51 -2.09 16.31 10.74
CA PHE A 51 -2.02 17.02 9.46
C PHE A 51 -0.68 17.73 9.17
N GLY A 52 0.36 17.47 9.96
CA GLY A 52 1.66 18.10 9.80
C GLY A 52 2.29 17.85 8.41
N CYS A 53 2.02 16.70 7.79
CA CYS A 53 2.44 16.35 6.43
C CYS A 53 1.73 17.19 5.34
N TRP A 54 0.74 17.99 5.68
CA TRP A 54 0.09 18.94 4.79
C TRP A 54 0.44 20.39 5.09
N VAL A 55 0.52 20.75 6.39
CA VAL A 55 0.61 22.18 6.79
C VAL A 55 1.99 22.61 7.26
N ARG A 56 2.81 21.72 7.86
CA ARG A 56 4.14 22.06 8.38
C ARG A 56 5.29 21.60 7.49
N THR A 57 5.20 20.36 7.00
CA THR A 57 6.21 19.71 6.17
C THR A 57 5.54 19.07 4.95
N PRO A 58 5.03 19.87 3.97
CA PRO A 58 4.22 19.35 2.88
C PRO A 58 4.85 18.17 2.16
N GLY A 59 4.13 17.05 2.12
CA GLY A 59 4.56 15.80 1.51
C GLY A 59 5.36 14.86 2.43
N VAL A 60 5.79 15.32 3.62
CA VAL A 60 6.61 14.52 4.54
C VAL A 60 5.96 14.49 5.92
N CYS A 61 5.82 13.28 6.49
CA CYS A 61 5.33 13.19 7.88
C CYS A 61 6.38 13.75 8.84
N PRO A 62 5.98 14.63 9.82
CA PRO A 62 6.92 15.18 10.79
C PRO A 62 7.46 14.15 11.80
N THR A 63 6.81 12.99 11.95
CA THR A 63 7.35 11.89 12.77
C THR A 63 8.50 11.22 12.03
N ARG A 64 9.67 11.21 12.67
CA ARG A 64 10.90 10.65 12.11
C ARG A 64 10.98 9.17 12.44
N ASP A 65 10.67 8.33 11.46
CA ASP A 65 10.76 6.87 11.49
C ASP A 65 10.83 6.33 10.05
N ASP A 66 10.74 5.01 9.87
CA ASP A 66 10.89 4.36 8.57
C ASP A 66 9.74 4.64 7.58
N ALA A 67 8.60 5.19 8.05
CA ALA A 67 7.46 5.49 7.18
C ALA A 67 7.82 6.45 6.04
N ALA A 68 8.75 7.38 6.26
CA ALA A 68 9.18 8.31 5.22
C ALA A 68 9.93 7.59 4.07
N ALA A 69 10.73 6.57 4.39
CA ALA A 69 11.42 5.75 3.39
C ALA A 69 10.42 4.90 2.61
N VAL A 70 9.49 4.21 3.29
CA VAL A 70 8.43 3.41 2.67
C VAL A 70 7.58 4.26 1.72
N THR A 71 7.13 5.44 2.16
CA THR A 71 6.35 6.37 1.34
C THR A 71 7.13 6.83 0.10
N ARG A 72 8.44 7.09 0.24
CA ARG A 72 9.30 7.48 -0.89
C ARG A 72 9.42 6.36 -1.91
N SER A 73 9.63 5.12 -1.47
CA SER A 73 9.67 3.94 -2.36
C SER A 73 8.33 3.77 -3.08
N PHE A 74 7.20 3.96 -2.38
CA PHE A 74 5.86 3.89 -2.97
C PHE A 74 5.69 4.88 -4.13
N VAL A 75 5.96 6.16 -3.92
CA VAL A 75 5.75 7.19 -4.98
C VAL A 75 6.76 7.10 -6.13
N ARG A 76 7.88 6.40 -5.94
CA ARG A 76 8.91 6.20 -6.98
C ARG A 76 8.70 4.92 -7.79
N SER A 77 7.82 4.03 -7.37
CA SER A 77 7.53 2.79 -8.09
C SER A 77 6.53 3.03 -9.22
N ASP A 78 6.54 2.12 -10.19
CA ASP A 78 5.55 2.05 -11.28
C ASP A 78 4.43 1.06 -10.91
N LEU A 79 4.74 0.08 -10.05
CA LEU A 79 3.81 -0.88 -9.47
C LEU A 79 4.06 -1.00 -7.97
N ALA A 80 3.01 -0.86 -7.17
CA ALA A 80 3.01 -1.20 -5.76
C ALA A 80 2.20 -2.49 -5.55
N VAL A 81 2.82 -3.49 -4.93
CA VAL A 81 2.17 -4.76 -4.58
C VAL A 81 2.03 -4.84 -3.08
N PHE A 82 0.80 -4.97 -2.60
CA PHE A 82 0.49 -5.20 -1.20
C PHE A 82 0.29 -6.70 -0.97
N VAL A 83 1.13 -7.34 -0.16
CA VAL A 83 0.97 -8.73 0.25
C VAL A 83 0.60 -8.73 1.73
N THR A 84 -0.59 -9.21 2.08
CA THR A 84 -1.13 -9.05 3.43
C THR A 84 -2.06 -10.19 3.82
N PRO A 85 -2.05 -10.65 5.07
CA PRO A 85 -3.15 -11.45 5.56
C PRO A 85 -4.42 -10.60 5.53
N VAL A 86 -5.55 -11.23 5.19
CA VAL A 86 -6.86 -10.58 5.22
C VAL A 86 -7.52 -10.88 6.57
N SER A 87 -7.95 -9.84 7.26
CA SER A 87 -8.66 -9.96 8.53
C SER A 87 -9.87 -9.03 8.51
N PHE A 88 -11.06 -9.60 8.67
CA PHE A 88 -12.33 -8.87 8.58
C PHE A 88 -12.47 -8.04 7.29
N GLY A 89 -11.90 -8.52 6.19
CA GLY A 89 -11.88 -7.80 4.91
C GLY A 89 -10.92 -6.60 4.86
N GLY A 90 -10.01 -6.50 5.81
CA GLY A 90 -9.02 -5.42 5.91
C GLY A 90 -7.58 -5.89 5.72
N TYR A 91 -6.67 -4.92 5.68
CA TYR A 91 -5.23 -5.14 5.72
C TYR A 91 -4.76 -5.51 7.12
N SER A 92 -3.59 -6.13 7.22
CA SER A 92 -2.88 -6.26 8.50
C SER A 92 -2.59 -4.89 9.14
N SER A 93 -2.37 -4.88 10.44
CA SER A 93 -2.00 -3.66 11.18
C SER A 93 -0.70 -3.04 10.64
N GLU A 94 0.27 -3.86 10.24
CA GLU A 94 1.55 -3.38 9.73
C GLU A 94 1.38 -2.64 8.40
N LEU A 95 0.62 -3.22 7.46
CA LEU A 95 0.32 -2.54 6.20
C LEU A 95 -0.54 -1.30 6.44
N LYS A 96 -1.55 -1.39 7.29
CA LYS A 96 -2.41 -0.24 7.61
C LYS A 96 -1.64 0.93 8.20
N LYS A 97 -0.70 0.69 9.13
CA LYS A 97 0.19 1.74 9.66
C LYS A 97 0.95 2.47 8.55
N ALA A 98 1.56 1.72 7.62
CA ALA A 98 2.32 2.28 6.52
C ALA A 98 1.42 3.15 5.60
N LEU A 99 0.22 2.67 5.28
CA LEU A 99 -0.74 3.39 4.43
C LEU A 99 -1.25 4.66 5.11
N ASP A 100 -1.61 4.63 6.40
CA ASP A 100 -2.07 5.80 7.15
C ASP A 100 -0.99 6.89 7.23
N ARG A 101 0.29 6.47 7.27
CA ARG A 101 1.43 7.39 7.31
C ARG A 101 1.75 7.99 5.93
N SER A 102 1.13 7.50 4.87
CA SER A 102 1.31 7.98 3.50
C SER A 102 0.38 9.13 3.11
N ALA A 103 -0.44 9.69 4.03
CA ALA A 103 -1.37 10.79 3.74
C ALA A 103 -0.73 12.00 3.04
N GLY A 104 0.57 12.23 3.25
CA GLY A 104 1.32 13.30 2.59
C GLY A 104 1.49 13.16 1.08
N ILE A 105 1.23 11.98 0.50
CA ILE A 105 1.34 11.79 -0.96
C ILE A 105 0.24 12.49 -1.76
N VAL A 106 -0.84 12.90 -1.11
CA VAL A 106 -1.91 13.70 -1.70
C VAL A 106 -1.92 15.10 -1.10
N LEU A 107 -2.59 16.04 -1.77
CA LEU A 107 -2.77 17.41 -1.29
C LEU A 107 -3.94 17.51 -0.29
N PRO A 108 -3.96 18.53 0.58
CA PRO A 108 -5.11 18.78 1.46
C PRO A 108 -6.34 19.31 0.71
N PHE A 109 -6.21 19.64 -0.55
CA PHE A 109 -7.28 20.16 -1.40
C PHE A 109 -8.10 19.03 -2.00
N PHE A 110 -9.38 19.29 -2.25
CA PHE A 110 -10.30 18.29 -2.80
C PHE A 110 -10.55 18.50 -4.29
N ALA A 111 -10.86 17.40 -4.96
CA ALA A 111 -11.36 17.36 -6.32
C ALA A 111 -12.48 16.31 -6.43
N ARG A 112 -13.33 16.45 -7.43
CA ARG A 112 -14.32 15.43 -7.78
C ARG A 112 -13.71 14.49 -8.82
N ILE A 113 -13.64 13.19 -8.50
CA ILE A 113 -13.11 12.13 -9.35
C ILE A 113 -14.20 11.06 -9.44
N ASP A 114 -14.66 10.73 -10.63
CA ASP A 114 -15.74 9.75 -10.89
C ASP A 114 -16.96 9.95 -9.99
N GLY A 115 -17.37 11.21 -9.82
CA GLY A 115 -18.52 11.59 -9.00
C GLY A 115 -18.28 11.61 -7.48
N GLN A 116 -17.10 11.25 -7.02
CA GLN A 116 -16.71 11.21 -5.61
C GLN A 116 -15.71 12.30 -5.25
N VAL A 117 -15.70 12.71 -3.98
CA VAL A 117 -14.77 13.74 -3.49
C VAL A 117 -13.52 13.04 -2.95
N HIS A 118 -12.37 13.37 -3.52
CA HIS A 118 -11.06 12.86 -3.13
C HIS A 118 -10.05 13.99 -3.00
N HIS A 119 -8.94 13.73 -2.32
CA HIS A 119 -7.82 14.65 -2.29
C HIS A 119 -7.18 14.77 -3.66
N GLN A 120 -6.69 15.97 -4.02
CA GLN A 120 -5.97 16.19 -5.27
C GLN A 120 -4.59 15.49 -5.23
N PRO A 121 -4.07 15.05 -6.40
CA PRO A 121 -2.75 14.45 -6.49
C PRO A 121 -1.65 15.49 -6.20
N ARG A 122 -0.62 15.06 -5.44
CA ARG A 122 0.58 15.86 -5.21
C ARG A 122 1.61 15.69 -6.32
N TYR A 123 1.65 14.50 -6.92
CA TYR A 123 2.62 14.11 -7.94
C TYR A 123 1.93 13.93 -9.29
N SER A 124 2.71 14.02 -10.36
CA SER A 124 2.21 13.82 -11.72
C SER A 124 1.89 12.37 -12.07
N ARG A 125 2.42 11.42 -11.29
CA ARG A 125 2.16 9.98 -11.46
C ARG A 125 2.19 9.24 -10.12
N TYR A 126 1.48 8.14 -10.09
CA TYR A 126 1.40 7.19 -8.97
C TYR A 126 1.53 5.77 -9.50
N PRO A 127 1.94 4.80 -8.67
CA PRO A 127 2.04 3.41 -9.09
C PRO A 127 0.66 2.81 -9.38
N ALA A 128 0.61 1.85 -10.30
CA ALA A 128 -0.47 0.89 -10.33
C ALA A 128 -0.47 0.07 -9.03
N LEU A 129 -1.63 -0.41 -8.59
CA LEU A 129 -1.78 -1.12 -7.32
C LEU A 129 -2.25 -2.55 -7.52
N LEU A 130 -1.49 -3.52 -7.05
CA LEU A 130 -1.91 -4.92 -6.91
C LEU A 130 -2.00 -5.26 -5.42
N ALA A 131 -3.10 -5.84 -4.97
CA ALA A 131 -3.20 -6.37 -3.63
C ALA A 131 -3.37 -7.89 -3.67
N ILE A 132 -2.53 -8.61 -2.92
CA ILE A 132 -2.61 -10.05 -2.73
C ILE A 132 -3.00 -10.31 -1.30
N GLY A 133 -4.26 -10.73 -1.12
CA GLY A 133 -4.81 -11.12 0.17
C GLY A 133 -4.54 -12.60 0.45
N VAL A 134 -3.84 -12.89 1.54
CA VAL A 134 -3.70 -14.26 2.03
C VAL A 134 -4.86 -14.55 2.97
N VAL A 135 -5.59 -15.64 2.71
CA VAL A 135 -6.78 -16.05 3.46
C VAL A 135 -6.67 -17.49 3.90
N ASP A 136 -6.98 -17.80 5.16
CA ASP A 136 -6.98 -19.18 5.67
C ASP A 136 -8.10 -20.01 5.05
N ARG A 137 -9.23 -19.39 4.81
CA ARG A 137 -10.42 -19.99 4.20
C ARG A 137 -11.13 -18.99 3.29
N PRO A 138 -11.76 -19.46 2.20
CA PRO A 138 -12.52 -18.57 1.32
C PRO A 138 -13.78 -18.08 2.03
N ASP A 139 -13.87 -16.79 2.24
CA ASP A 139 -15.10 -16.09 2.60
C ASP A 139 -15.41 -15.04 1.53
N LYS A 140 -16.49 -15.27 0.79
CA LYS A 140 -16.88 -14.37 -0.31
C LYS A 140 -17.24 -12.97 0.18
N THR A 141 -17.76 -12.83 1.39
CA THR A 141 -18.12 -11.52 1.96
C THR A 141 -16.86 -10.77 2.33
N GLU A 142 -15.93 -11.40 3.04
CA GLU A 142 -14.66 -10.83 3.41
C GLU A 142 -13.84 -10.43 2.17
N GLN A 143 -13.75 -11.30 1.18
CA GLN A 143 -13.07 -11.01 -0.08
C GLN A 143 -13.71 -9.84 -0.84
N ARG A 144 -15.04 -9.71 -0.83
CA ARG A 144 -15.73 -8.57 -1.43
C ARG A 144 -15.41 -7.26 -0.70
N VAL A 145 -15.39 -7.28 0.64
CA VAL A 145 -15.02 -6.11 1.46
C VAL A 145 -13.59 -5.70 1.15
N PHE A 146 -12.66 -6.65 1.12
CA PHE A 146 -11.26 -6.40 0.79
C PHE A 146 -11.08 -5.78 -0.61
N ARG A 147 -11.76 -6.33 -1.64
CA ARG A 147 -11.73 -5.74 -2.99
C ARG A 147 -12.26 -4.31 -3.00
N THR A 148 -13.33 -4.03 -2.26
CA THR A 148 -13.88 -2.69 -2.12
C THR A 148 -12.89 -1.73 -1.45
N LEU A 149 -12.25 -2.18 -0.38
CA LEU A 149 -11.23 -1.40 0.33
C LEU A 149 -10.04 -1.06 -0.59
N VAL A 150 -9.50 -2.06 -1.31
CA VAL A 150 -8.39 -1.86 -2.24
C VAL A 150 -8.78 -0.88 -3.35
N GLY A 151 -9.95 -1.03 -3.94
CA GLY A 151 -10.44 -0.11 -4.98
C GLY A 151 -10.58 1.33 -4.47
N ARG A 152 -11.08 1.52 -3.24
CA ARG A 152 -11.16 2.84 -2.62
C ARG A 152 -9.78 3.45 -2.35
N ASN A 153 -8.83 2.63 -1.89
CA ASN A 153 -7.46 3.09 -1.67
C ASN A 153 -6.75 3.40 -2.99
N ALA A 154 -6.96 2.59 -4.03
CA ALA A 154 -6.41 2.87 -5.36
C ALA A 154 -6.89 4.23 -5.88
N MET A 155 -8.18 4.55 -5.73
CA MET A 155 -8.74 5.85 -6.07
C MET A 155 -8.12 6.98 -5.24
N ASN A 156 -7.99 6.81 -3.91
CA ASN A 156 -7.37 7.79 -3.03
C ASN A 156 -5.88 8.02 -3.35
N PHE A 157 -5.19 7.00 -3.82
CA PHE A 157 -3.78 7.08 -4.22
C PHE A 157 -3.59 7.47 -5.68
N HIS A 158 -4.66 7.79 -6.41
CA HIS A 158 -4.61 8.10 -7.84
C HIS A 158 -3.91 7.02 -8.68
N ALA A 159 -4.04 5.75 -8.27
CA ALA A 159 -3.47 4.63 -9.00
C ALA A 159 -4.11 4.54 -10.40
N PRO A 160 -3.32 4.46 -11.49
CA PRO A 160 -3.85 4.40 -12.85
C PRO A 160 -4.59 3.09 -13.15
N ALA A 161 -4.30 2.04 -12.40
CA ALA A 161 -4.97 0.74 -12.44
C ALA A 161 -4.82 0.03 -11.11
N HIS A 162 -5.75 -0.89 -10.81
CA HIS A 162 -5.63 -1.75 -9.64
C HIS A 162 -6.25 -3.13 -9.89
N ASP A 163 -5.76 -4.11 -9.14
CA ASP A 163 -6.35 -5.46 -9.12
C ASP A 163 -6.15 -6.11 -7.75
N VAL A 164 -6.90 -7.19 -7.51
CA VAL A 164 -6.87 -7.96 -6.25
C VAL A 164 -6.88 -9.45 -6.55
N ALA A 165 -5.88 -10.15 -6.03
CA ALA A 165 -5.81 -11.61 -6.01
C ALA A 165 -5.90 -12.14 -4.57
N PHE A 166 -6.28 -13.41 -4.44
CA PHE A 166 -6.28 -14.13 -3.16
C PHE A 166 -5.50 -15.42 -3.30
N VAL A 167 -4.74 -15.74 -2.25
CA VAL A 167 -3.98 -17.00 -2.09
C VAL A 167 -4.27 -17.62 -0.73
N ARG A 168 -3.94 -18.92 -0.59
CA ARG A 168 -4.10 -19.70 0.64
C ARG A 168 -2.79 -20.31 1.04
#